data_79aaef00718fabd499ffa02231f877a1
#
_entry.id   79aaef00718fabd499ffa02231f877a1
#
_cell.length_a   1.000
_cell.length_b   1.000
_cell.length_c   1.000
_cell.angle_alpha   90.00
_cell.angle_beta   90.00
_cell.angle_gamma   90.00
#
_symmetry.space_group_name_H-M   'P 1'
#
loop_
_entity.id
_entity.type
_entity.pdbx_description
1 polymer ?
#
loop_
_entity_poly.entity_id
_entity_poly.type
_entity_poly.pdbx_seq_one_letter_code
_entity_poly.pdbx_strand_id
1 'polypeptide(L)'
;MKVCFSNWFWRRPVAFALVGVVALVILSLIPLRATVARSALDADVVTGVARVIDGDTLDVAGERVRLEGIDAPEMAQSCGRNFFGTWKCGVVAANRLAELVRGHAVTCESRGYDKYGRMLGICFVDGHDINAEMVREGLAWAFVRYSQTYVREEAQARAARAGIWQGEAAPAWEYRAHRWASAEQGAPNGCAIKGNITAHGRIYHMPWSAWYASVKIEPEKGERWFCSEAQAIAAGWRPVISQ
;
A
#
# COMPACT_ATOMS: atom_id res chain seq x y z
N MET A 1 -58.11 43.76 38.74
CA MET A 1 -59.48 43.62 39.26
C MET A 1 -59.59 42.18 39.81
N LYS A 2 -59.82 42.16 41.15
CA LYS A 2 -60.54 41.17 42.00
C LYS A 2 -60.18 39.66 41.75
N VAL A 3 -59.39 39.01 42.63
CA VAL A 3 -59.77 38.44 43.96
C VAL A 3 -60.88 37.37 43.87
N CYS A 4 -60.57 36.13 44.24
CA CYS A 4 -61.16 35.44 45.37
C CYS A 4 -60.53 34.07 45.67
N PHE A 5 -60.27 33.97 46.94
CA PHE A 5 -59.92 32.86 47.83
C PHE A 5 -60.90 31.70 47.78
N SER A 6 -60.46 30.45 48.09
CA SER A 6 -60.92 29.79 49.31
C SER A 6 -60.15 28.53 49.64
N ASN A 7 -59.69 28.45 50.86
CA ASN A 7 -59.17 27.30 51.60
C ASN A 7 -60.25 26.23 51.79
N TRP A 8 -59.87 24.96 51.88
CA TRP A 8 -60.43 24.08 52.89
C TRP A 8 -59.45 23.02 53.35
N PHE A 9 -59.19 23.03 54.63
CA PHE A 9 -58.57 22.04 55.51
C PHE A 9 -59.43 20.80 55.61
N TRP A 10 -58.83 19.59 55.63
CA TRP A 10 -59.26 18.51 56.54
C TRP A 10 -58.14 17.52 56.83
N ARG A 11 -58.07 17.10 58.07
CA ARG A 11 -57.12 16.41 58.89
C ARG A 11 -56.97 14.91 58.57
N ARG A 12 -55.74 14.44 58.74
CA ARG A 12 -55.10 13.18 59.22
C ARG A 12 -56.01 11.93 59.50
N PRO A 13 -55.44 10.63 59.50
CA PRO A 13 -54.33 10.26 60.37
C PRO A 13 -53.24 9.34 59.73
N VAL A 14 -52.17 9.21 60.56
CA VAL A 14 -50.94 8.41 60.43
C VAL A 14 -51.24 6.93 60.47
N ALA A 15 -50.65 6.16 59.55
CA ALA A 15 -50.41 4.73 59.74
C ALA A 15 -48.96 4.45 59.40
N PHE A 16 -48.17 4.09 60.40
CA PHE A 16 -46.82 3.54 60.26
C PHE A 16 -46.89 2.17 59.67
N ALA A 17 -46.29 1.95 58.53
CA ALA A 17 -45.91 0.64 58.02
C ALA A 17 -44.41 0.61 57.76
N LEU A 18 -43.69 -0.05 58.64
CA LEU A 18 -42.31 -0.48 58.49
C LEU A 18 -42.25 -1.46 57.33
N VAL A 19 -41.67 -1.07 56.23
CA VAL A 19 -41.28 -2.01 55.16
C VAL A 19 -39.75 -1.93 55.03
N GLY A 20 -39.12 -3.03 55.43
CA GLY A 20 -37.67 -3.22 55.40
C GLY A 20 -37.12 -3.10 53.95
N VAL A 21 -36.15 -2.23 53.79
CA VAL A 21 -35.36 -2.09 52.58
C VAL A 21 -34.30 -3.17 52.60
N VAL A 22 -34.55 -4.28 51.90
CA VAL A 22 -33.51 -5.25 51.54
C VAL A 22 -32.79 -4.62 50.34
N ALA A 23 -31.67 -4.00 50.57
CA ALA A 23 -30.76 -3.54 49.54
C ALA A 23 -30.05 -4.77 48.96
N LEU A 24 -30.55 -5.32 47.87
CA LEU A 24 -29.84 -6.30 47.02
C LEU A 24 -28.73 -5.53 46.29
N VAL A 25 -27.52 -5.61 46.84
CA VAL A 25 -26.30 -5.18 46.12
C VAL A 25 -26.00 -6.24 45.08
N ILE A 26 -26.53 -6.03 43.85
CA ILE A 26 -26.11 -6.79 42.68
C ILE A 26 -24.76 -6.20 42.29
N LEU A 27 -23.68 -6.83 42.76
CA LEU A 27 -22.33 -6.58 42.28
C LEU A 27 -22.24 -7.09 40.83
N SER A 28 -22.50 -6.22 39.88
CA SER A 28 -22.31 -6.50 38.46
C SER A 28 -20.81 -6.75 38.23
N LEU A 29 -20.41 -8.00 38.16
CA LEU A 29 -19.11 -8.42 37.64
C LEU A 29 -19.07 -8.08 36.13
N ILE A 30 -18.78 -6.84 35.80
CA ILE A 30 -18.40 -6.43 34.44
C ILE A 30 -17.00 -7.02 34.24
N PRO A 31 -16.80 -7.96 33.32
CA PRO A 31 -15.46 -8.41 33.00
C PRO A 31 -14.71 -7.19 32.44
N LEU A 32 -13.72 -6.71 33.18
CA LEU A 32 -12.77 -5.72 32.70
C LEU A 32 -12.07 -6.37 31.50
N ARG A 33 -12.58 -6.12 30.29
CA ARG A 33 -11.83 -6.42 29.08
C ARG A 33 -10.61 -5.49 29.12
N ALA A 34 -9.49 -6.08 29.55
CA ALA A 34 -8.20 -5.46 29.37
C ALA A 34 -8.02 -5.24 27.87
N THR A 35 -8.33 -4.04 27.40
CA THR A 35 -7.81 -3.56 26.11
C THR A 35 -6.30 -3.47 26.30
N VAL A 36 -5.60 -4.51 25.85
CA VAL A 36 -4.16 -4.46 25.69
C VAL A 36 -3.93 -3.30 24.71
N ALA A 37 -3.55 -2.16 25.24
CA ALA A 37 -3.06 -1.05 24.44
C ALA A 37 -1.81 -1.59 23.73
N ARG A 38 -1.95 -1.86 22.42
CA ARG A 38 -0.82 -2.20 21.55
C ARG A 38 0.16 -1.03 21.69
N SER A 39 1.32 -1.30 22.29
CA SER A 39 2.33 -0.27 22.45
C SER A 39 2.72 0.22 21.07
N ALA A 40 2.85 1.54 20.89
CA ALA A 40 3.23 2.19 19.64
C ALA A 40 4.68 1.88 19.19
N LEU A 41 5.29 0.83 19.76
CA LEU A 41 6.65 0.36 19.50
C LEU A 41 6.68 -1.01 18.80
N ASP A 42 5.56 -1.70 18.65
CA ASP A 42 5.50 -2.91 17.80
C ASP A 42 5.26 -2.44 16.37
N ALA A 43 6.34 -2.29 15.60
CA ALA A 43 6.22 -2.19 14.15
C ALA A 43 5.44 -3.43 13.68
N ASP A 44 4.35 -3.22 12.92
CA ASP A 44 3.64 -4.34 12.33
C ASP A 44 4.63 -5.14 11.49
N VAL A 45 4.76 -6.44 11.79
CA VAL A 45 5.64 -7.36 11.08
C VAL A 45 4.78 -8.35 10.32
N VAL A 46 5.04 -8.52 9.04
CA VAL A 46 4.45 -9.59 8.25
C VAL A 46 5.52 -10.61 7.88
N THR A 47 5.22 -11.90 8.06
CA THR A 47 6.13 -12.99 7.71
C THR A 47 5.38 -14.06 6.94
N GLY A 48 5.98 -14.54 5.85
CA GLY A 48 5.41 -15.63 5.06
C GLY A 48 6.09 -15.84 3.72
N VAL A 49 5.50 -16.72 2.91
CA VAL A 49 5.92 -16.90 1.52
C VAL A 49 5.54 -15.64 0.74
N ALA A 50 6.50 -15.11 -0.01
CA ALA A 50 6.30 -13.93 -0.83
C ALA A 50 6.04 -14.28 -2.30
N ARG A 51 5.16 -13.51 -2.93
CA ARG A 51 4.95 -13.47 -4.36
C ARG A 51 5.36 -12.09 -4.88
N VAL A 52 6.25 -12.05 -5.86
CA VAL A 52 6.71 -10.79 -6.46
C VAL A 52 5.64 -10.23 -7.39
N ILE A 53 5.38 -8.94 -7.27
CA ILE A 53 4.47 -8.17 -8.13
C ILE A 53 5.28 -7.44 -9.22
N ASP A 54 6.34 -6.75 -8.81
CA ASP A 54 7.30 -6.03 -9.64
C ASP A 54 8.65 -5.93 -8.92
N GLY A 55 9.55 -5.06 -9.40
CA GLY A 55 10.92 -4.95 -8.85
C GLY A 55 11.04 -4.40 -7.42
N ASP A 56 9.98 -3.86 -6.84
CA ASP A 56 9.96 -3.31 -5.49
C ASP A 56 8.65 -3.54 -4.72
N THR A 57 7.82 -4.45 -5.20
CA THR A 57 6.54 -4.77 -4.56
C THR A 57 6.35 -6.27 -4.42
N LEU A 58 6.03 -6.69 -3.19
CA LEU A 58 5.74 -8.07 -2.81
C LEU A 58 4.30 -8.23 -2.33
N ASP A 59 3.79 -9.43 -2.42
CA ASP A 59 2.64 -9.91 -1.66
C ASP A 59 3.17 -10.97 -0.69
N VAL A 60 3.16 -10.67 0.61
CA VAL A 60 3.67 -11.54 1.67
C VAL A 60 2.49 -12.01 2.51
N ALA A 61 2.15 -13.27 2.43
CA ALA A 61 1.00 -13.85 3.17
C ALA A 61 -0.33 -13.09 2.95
N GLY A 62 -0.53 -12.49 1.76
CA GLY A 62 -1.72 -11.71 1.40
C GLY A 62 -1.62 -10.20 1.72
N GLU A 63 -0.56 -9.76 2.41
CA GLU A 63 -0.27 -8.34 2.63
C GLU A 63 0.58 -7.79 1.48
N ARG A 64 0.14 -6.69 0.89
CA ARG A 64 0.90 -6.01 -0.18
C ARG A 64 1.94 -5.08 0.42
N VAL A 65 3.20 -5.42 0.22
CA VAL A 65 4.35 -4.70 0.75
C VAL A 65 5.11 -4.01 -0.39
N ARG A 66 5.24 -2.70 -0.31
CA ARG A 66 6.20 -1.95 -1.13
C ARG A 66 7.50 -1.81 -0.35
N LEU A 67 8.60 -2.21 -0.97
CA LEU A 67 9.93 -2.10 -0.38
C LEU A 67 10.27 -0.63 -0.11
N GLU A 68 10.41 -0.28 1.17
CA GLU A 68 10.63 1.09 1.61
C GLU A 68 12.04 1.56 1.24
N GLY A 69 12.17 2.85 0.89
CA GLY A 69 13.46 3.50 0.62
C GLY A 69 14.08 3.19 -0.73
N ILE A 70 13.44 2.39 -1.57
CA ILE A 70 13.90 2.06 -2.92
C ILE A 70 12.83 2.35 -3.98
N ASP A 71 13.26 2.46 -5.24
CA ASP A 71 12.38 2.58 -6.41
C ASP A 71 13.01 1.80 -7.58
N ALA A 72 12.40 0.67 -7.95
CA ALA A 72 12.91 -0.18 -9.02
C ALA A 72 12.40 0.26 -10.39
N PRO A 73 13.08 -0.10 -11.48
CA PRO A 73 12.57 0.11 -12.83
C PRO A 73 11.21 -0.57 -13.01
N GLU A 74 10.31 0.12 -13.71
CA GLU A 74 8.99 -0.42 -14.05
C GLU A 74 9.09 -1.63 -15.00
N MET A 75 8.18 -2.58 -14.91
CA MET A 75 8.20 -3.82 -15.71
C MET A 75 8.37 -3.57 -17.23
N ALA A 76 7.78 -2.49 -17.74
CA ALA A 76 7.91 -2.12 -19.16
C ALA A 76 9.18 -1.30 -19.46
N GLN A 77 9.96 -0.95 -18.45
CA GLN A 77 11.12 -0.07 -18.61
C GLN A 77 12.31 -0.81 -19.21
N SER A 78 13.00 -0.11 -20.12
CA SER A 78 14.28 -0.53 -20.69
C SER A 78 15.36 0.47 -20.32
N CYS A 79 16.55 -0.01 -20.02
CA CYS A 79 17.72 0.76 -19.64
C CYS A 79 18.85 0.56 -20.67
N GLY A 80 19.74 1.53 -20.80
CA GLY A 80 20.90 1.46 -21.68
C GLY A 80 21.96 0.46 -21.20
N ARG A 81 22.79 -0.01 -22.12
CA ARG A 81 24.00 -0.80 -21.86
C ARG A 81 25.25 0.04 -22.10
N ASN A 82 26.36 -0.41 -21.55
CA ASN A 82 27.66 0.31 -21.57
C ASN A 82 28.12 0.79 -22.94
N PHE A 83 27.90 0.02 -24.02
CA PHE A 83 28.40 0.38 -25.33
C PHE A 83 27.26 0.54 -26.34
N PHE A 84 26.38 -0.44 -26.45
CA PHE A 84 25.27 -0.41 -27.41
C PHE A 84 24.06 -1.21 -26.89
N GLY A 85 22.88 -0.72 -27.27
CA GLY A 85 21.63 -1.40 -27.04
C GLY A 85 20.97 -1.11 -25.68
N THR A 86 19.89 -1.82 -25.45
CA THR A 86 19.07 -1.72 -24.23
C THR A 86 18.79 -3.10 -23.64
N TRP A 87 18.36 -3.12 -22.38
CA TRP A 87 17.93 -4.34 -21.69
C TRP A 87 16.66 -4.04 -20.89
N LYS A 88 15.87 -5.08 -20.61
CA LYS A 88 14.61 -5.00 -19.90
C LYS A 88 14.87 -4.92 -18.40
N CYS A 89 15.31 -3.75 -17.91
CA CYS A 89 15.75 -3.57 -16.52
C CYS A 89 14.65 -3.84 -15.51
N GLY A 90 13.39 -3.48 -15.79
CA GLY A 90 12.28 -3.77 -14.90
C GLY A 90 12.00 -5.26 -14.75
N VAL A 91 12.05 -6.00 -15.85
CA VAL A 91 11.90 -7.47 -15.82
C VAL A 91 13.05 -8.14 -15.05
N VAL A 92 14.29 -7.66 -15.27
CA VAL A 92 15.46 -8.19 -14.54
C VAL A 92 15.38 -7.90 -13.06
N ALA A 93 14.95 -6.69 -12.66
CA ALA A 93 14.74 -6.33 -11.26
C ALA A 93 13.69 -7.24 -10.60
N ALA A 94 12.53 -7.43 -11.24
CA ALA A 94 11.49 -8.31 -10.71
C ALA A 94 11.93 -9.77 -10.62
N ASN A 95 12.65 -10.28 -11.62
CA ASN A 95 13.18 -11.64 -11.60
C ASN A 95 14.20 -11.82 -10.48
N ARG A 96 15.08 -10.84 -10.28
CA ARG A 96 16.07 -10.90 -9.20
C ARG A 96 15.43 -10.89 -7.82
N LEU A 97 14.41 -10.03 -7.62
CA LEU A 97 13.65 -10.06 -6.38
C LEU A 97 12.96 -11.42 -6.17
N ALA A 98 12.43 -12.03 -7.26
CA ALA A 98 11.84 -13.36 -7.18
C ALA A 98 12.89 -14.46 -6.85
N GLU A 99 14.12 -14.32 -7.31
CA GLU A 99 15.22 -15.21 -6.92
C GLU A 99 15.56 -15.09 -5.44
N LEU A 100 15.63 -13.83 -4.91
CA LEU A 100 15.96 -13.57 -3.51
C LEU A 100 14.93 -14.17 -2.55
N VAL A 101 13.64 -14.18 -2.91
CA VAL A 101 12.57 -14.67 -2.03
C VAL A 101 12.21 -16.14 -2.27
N ARG A 102 12.73 -16.76 -3.33
CA ARG A 102 12.32 -18.11 -3.74
C ARG A 102 12.71 -19.18 -2.73
N GLY A 103 11.70 -19.87 -2.18
CA GLY A 103 11.91 -20.97 -1.24
C GLY A 103 12.17 -20.53 0.21
N HIS A 104 12.11 -19.24 0.47
CA HIS A 104 12.34 -18.68 1.81
C HIS A 104 11.07 -18.00 2.36
N ALA A 105 10.98 -17.93 3.69
CA ALA A 105 10.06 -17.02 4.33
C ALA A 105 10.64 -15.61 4.32
N VAL A 106 9.84 -14.64 3.89
CA VAL A 106 10.19 -13.22 3.92
C VAL A 106 9.59 -12.60 5.16
N THR A 107 10.38 -11.85 5.92
CA THR A 107 9.91 -11.05 7.06
C THR A 107 10.04 -9.58 6.71
N CYS A 108 8.93 -8.83 6.73
CA CYS A 108 8.92 -7.40 6.47
C CYS A 108 8.50 -6.62 7.71
N GLU A 109 9.31 -5.66 8.11
CA GLU A 109 9.05 -4.71 9.18
C GLU A 109 8.38 -3.47 8.60
N SER A 110 7.20 -3.12 9.13
CA SER A 110 6.44 -1.96 8.67
C SER A 110 7.12 -0.64 9.06
N ARG A 111 7.12 0.29 8.12
CA ARG A 111 7.46 1.71 8.31
C ARG A 111 6.22 2.59 8.12
N GLY A 112 5.03 1.99 8.10
CA GLY A 112 3.75 2.64 7.86
C GLY A 112 3.08 2.16 6.58
N TYR A 113 2.10 2.92 6.11
CA TYR A 113 1.33 2.59 4.91
C TYR A 113 1.33 3.76 3.94
N ASP A 114 1.33 3.45 2.65
CA ASP A 114 1.16 4.48 1.64
C ASP A 114 -0.33 4.85 1.44
N LYS A 115 -0.57 5.87 0.63
CA LYS A 115 -1.94 6.35 0.33
C LYS A 115 -2.82 5.34 -0.42
N TYR A 116 -2.24 4.22 -0.88
CA TYR A 116 -2.94 3.13 -1.56
C TYR A 116 -3.19 1.93 -0.65
N GLY A 117 -2.81 2.04 0.63
CA GLY A 117 -2.96 0.98 1.63
C GLY A 117 -1.91 -0.13 1.52
N ARG A 118 -0.80 0.07 0.79
CA ARG A 118 0.32 -0.87 0.78
C ARG A 118 1.20 -0.59 1.99
N MET A 119 1.61 -1.64 2.68
CA MET A 119 2.60 -1.55 3.74
C MET A 119 3.95 -1.08 3.14
N LEU A 120 4.56 -0.06 3.70
CA LEU A 120 5.95 0.31 3.40
C LEU A 120 6.84 -0.55 4.30
N GLY A 121 7.66 -1.44 3.71
CA GLY A 121 8.39 -2.45 4.47
C GLY A 121 9.88 -2.51 4.17
N ILE A 122 10.69 -2.68 5.21
CA ILE A 122 12.05 -3.20 5.09
C ILE A 122 11.95 -4.71 5.22
N CYS A 123 12.33 -5.44 4.16
CA CYS A 123 12.10 -6.86 4.06
C CYS A 123 13.41 -7.65 4.15
N PHE A 124 13.34 -8.80 4.81
CA PHE A 124 14.48 -9.65 5.08
C PHE A 124 14.23 -11.10 4.64
N VAL A 125 15.26 -11.72 4.13
CA VAL A 125 15.35 -13.16 3.88
C VAL A 125 16.57 -13.69 4.63
N ASP A 126 16.37 -14.64 5.52
CA ASP A 126 17.44 -15.21 6.37
C ASP A 126 18.28 -14.13 7.07
N GLY A 127 17.62 -13.02 7.50
CA GLY A 127 18.27 -11.88 8.15
C GLY A 127 18.98 -10.89 7.21
N HIS A 128 18.98 -11.13 5.90
CA HIS A 128 19.55 -10.22 4.89
C HIS A 128 18.52 -9.24 4.38
N ASP A 129 18.83 -7.94 4.42
CA ASP A 129 18.01 -6.85 3.89
C ASP A 129 17.96 -6.93 2.35
N ILE A 130 16.81 -7.38 1.80
CA ILE A 130 16.63 -7.52 0.35
C ILE A 130 16.41 -6.18 -0.36
N ASN A 131 15.95 -5.14 0.36
CA ASN A 131 15.86 -3.78 -0.19
C ASN A 131 17.27 -3.27 -0.49
N ALA A 132 18.19 -3.42 0.48
CA ALA A 132 19.61 -3.07 0.32
C ALA A 132 20.27 -3.84 -0.83
N GLU A 133 19.96 -5.13 -0.98
CA GLU A 133 20.53 -5.97 -2.02
C GLU A 133 20.12 -5.51 -3.41
N MET A 134 18.84 -5.19 -3.61
CA MET A 134 18.33 -4.66 -4.88
C MET A 134 19.05 -3.37 -5.29
N VAL A 135 19.33 -2.47 -4.33
CA VAL A 135 20.06 -1.22 -4.62
C VAL A 135 21.53 -1.50 -4.88
N ARG A 136 22.18 -2.38 -4.10
CA ARG A 136 23.61 -2.73 -4.24
C ARG A 136 23.92 -3.39 -5.58
N GLU A 137 23.01 -4.22 -6.08
CA GLU A 137 23.11 -4.84 -7.42
C GLU A 137 22.76 -3.86 -8.56
N GLY A 138 22.33 -2.63 -8.24
CA GLY A 138 21.91 -1.63 -9.22
C GLY A 138 20.60 -2.02 -9.92
N LEU A 139 19.69 -2.67 -9.21
CA LEU A 139 18.38 -3.07 -9.71
C LEU A 139 17.25 -2.20 -9.14
N ALA A 140 17.60 -1.26 -8.25
CA ALA A 140 16.75 -0.18 -7.78
C ALA A 140 17.57 1.07 -7.48
N TRP A 141 16.94 2.23 -7.52
CA TRP A 141 17.49 3.49 -6.99
C TRP A 141 17.20 3.61 -5.51
N ALA A 142 18.11 4.22 -4.74
CA ALA A 142 17.76 4.74 -3.42
C ALA A 142 16.75 5.88 -3.57
N PHE A 143 15.58 5.74 -2.95
CA PHE A 143 14.51 6.73 -3.10
C PHE A 143 14.65 7.86 -2.08
N VAL A 144 15.69 8.67 -2.25
CA VAL A 144 16.14 9.71 -1.32
C VAL A 144 15.09 10.76 -0.95
N ARG A 145 14.02 10.87 -1.73
CA ARG A 145 12.87 11.75 -1.42
C ARG A 145 12.16 11.33 -0.13
N TYR A 146 12.21 10.04 0.21
CA TYR A 146 11.48 9.47 1.36
C TYR A 146 12.42 8.86 2.40
N SER A 147 13.58 8.35 2.00
CA SER A 147 14.53 7.68 2.90
C SER A 147 15.98 7.85 2.44
N GLN A 148 16.88 8.04 3.39
CA GLN A 148 18.33 8.08 3.14
C GLN A 148 19.02 6.71 3.39
N THR A 149 18.25 5.68 3.69
CA THR A 149 18.76 4.39 4.19
C THR A 149 19.73 3.74 3.22
N TYR A 150 19.47 3.78 1.91
CA TYR A 150 20.23 3.01 0.91
C TYR A 150 21.16 3.86 0.03
N VAL A 151 21.46 5.10 0.42
CA VAL A 151 22.37 6.00 -0.32
C VAL A 151 23.78 5.41 -0.49
N ARG A 152 24.26 4.68 0.52
CA ARG A 152 25.57 4.03 0.49
C ARG A 152 25.61 2.86 -0.47
N GLU A 153 24.59 2.05 -0.50
CA GLU A 153 24.40 0.92 -1.40
C GLU A 153 24.31 1.42 -2.86
N GLU A 154 23.58 2.50 -3.10
CA GLU A 154 23.56 3.14 -4.42
C GLU A 154 24.93 3.66 -4.85
N ALA A 155 25.66 4.32 -3.96
CA ALA A 155 27.00 4.79 -4.27
C ALA A 155 27.95 3.63 -4.65
N GLN A 156 27.84 2.48 -3.99
CA GLN A 156 28.59 1.27 -4.34
C GLN A 156 28.20 0.73 -5.71
N ALA A 157 26.90 0.63 -5.99
CA ALA A 157 26.40 0.19 -7.29
C ALA A 157 26.86 1.11 -8.45
N ARG A 158 26.84 2.42 -8.22
CA ARG A 158 27.33 3.43 -9.18
C ARG A 158 28.84 3.28 -9.46
N ALA A 159 29.64 3.11 -8.41
CA ALA A 159 31.08 2.93 -8.54
C ALA A 159 31.43 1.65 -9.31
N ALA A 160 30.67 0.57 -9.07
CA ALA A 160 30.81 -0.70 -9.77
C ALA A 160 30.19 -0.72 -11.18
N ARG A 161 29.46 0.32 -11.58
CA ARG A 161 28.64 0.36 -12.80
C ARG A 161 27.69 -0.84 -12.89
N ALA A 162 27.11 -1.24 -11.75
CA ALA A 162 26.21 -2.38 -11.68
C ALA A 162 24.80 -2.04 -12.20
N GLY A 163 24.15 -2.99 -12.80
CA GLY A 163 22.74 -2.91 -13.21
C GLY A 163 22.43 -1.66 -14.03
N ILE A 164 21.53 -0.81 -13.53
CA ILE A 164 21.09 0.44 -14.18
C ILE A 164 22.22 1.48 -14.37
N TRP A 165 23.29 1.33 -13.60
CA TRP A 165 24.46 2.23 -13.66
C TRP A 165 25.46 1.87 -14.76
N GLN A 166 25.24 0.81 -15.54
CA GLN A 166 26.10 0.42 -16.65
C GLN A 166 25.89 1.30 -17.90
N GLY A 167 24.81 2.06 -17.99
CA GLY A 167 24.47 2.92 -19.12
C GLY A 167 23.43 3.97 -18.71
N GLU A 168 22.79 4.61 -19.70
CA GLU A 168 21.73 5.55 -19.42
C GLU A 168 20.47 4.83 -18.93
N ALA A 169 19.94 5.25 -17.78
CA ALA A 169 18.70 4.78 -17.24
C ALA A 169 17.95 5.95 -16.60
N ALA A 170 16.77 6.25 -17.11
CA ALA A 170 15.88 7.21 -16.47
C ALA A 170 15.42 6.62 -15.12
N PRO A 171 15.48 7.38 -14.02
CA PRO A 171 14.92 6.93 -12.76
C PRO A 171 13.43 6.57 -12.91
N ALA A 172 12.96 5.56 -12.13
CA ALA A 172 11.60 5.05 -12.27
C ALA A 172 10.54 6.14 -12.12
N TRP A 173 10.73 7.10 -11.20
CA TRP A 173 9.81 8.24 -11.04
C TRP A 173 9.77 9.16 -12.27
N GLU A 174 10.88 9.38 -12.98
CA GLU A 174 10.91 10.16 -14.21
C GLU A 174 10.28 9.38 -15.36
N TYR A 175 10.56 8.08 -15.46
CA TYR A 175 9.91 7.21 -16.42
C TYR A 175 8.38 7.24 -16.25
N ARG A 176 7.88 7.11 -15.01
CA ARG A 176 6.44 7.22 -14.72
C ARG A 176 5.86 8.57 -15.12
N ALA A 177 6.55 9.66 -14.77
CA ALA A 177 6.11 11.02 -15.11
C ALA A 177 6.00 11.21 -16.63
N HIS A 178 7.00 10.75 -17.39
CA HIS A 178 7.00 10.81 -18.84
C HIS A 178 5.88 9.96 -19.47
N ARG A 179 5.70 8.72 -18.96
CA ARG A 179 4.63 7.83 -19.43
C ARG A 179 3.26 8.40 -19.13
N TRP A 180 3.09 9.04 -17.98
CA TRP A 180 1.85 9.73 -17.61
C TRP A 180 1.55 10.87 -18.56
N ALA A 181 2.48 11.80 -18.73
CA ALA A 181 2.30 12.95 -19.61
C ALA A 181 1.97 12.55 -21.06
N SER A 182 2.64 11.51 -21.57
CA SER A 182 2.37 10.97 -22.90
C SER A 182 0.96 10.34 -23.02
N ALA A 183 0.52 9.61 -22.00
CA ALA A 183 -0.78 8.96 -21.99
C ALA A 183 -1.92 9.98 -21.82
N GLU A 184 -1.72 10.99 -20.99
CA GLU A 184 -2.69 12.06 -20.72
C GLU A 184 -3.08 12.84 -21.99
N GLN A 185 -2.11 13.08 -22.89
CA GLN A 185 -2.36 13.76 -24.16
C GLN A 185 -3.31 12.99 -25.08
N GLY A 186 -3.29 11.67 -25.04
CA GLY A 186 -4.13 10.80 -25.87
C GLY A 186 -5.40 10.29 -25.18
N ALA A 187 -5.56 10.58 -23.90
CA ALA A 187 -6.66 10.04 -23.10
C ALA A 187 -7.88 10.97 -23.10
N PRO A 188 -9.12 10.46 -23.07
CA PRO A 188 -10.32 11.27 -22.94
C PRO A 188 -10.30 12.11 -21.67
N ASN A 189 -10.48 13.43 -21.80
CA ASN A 189 -10.44 14.39 -20.69
C ASN A 189 -9.17 14.34 -19.83
N GLY A 190 -8.03 13.87 -20.39
CA GLY A 190 -6.78 13.74 -19.66
C GLY A 190 -6.74 12.58 -18.65
N CYS A 191 -7.72 11.68 -18.65
CA CYS A 191 -7.82 10.58 -17.69
C CYS A 191 -7.02 9.37 -18.19
N ALA A 192 -5.75 9.27 -17.81
CA ALA A 192 -4.78 8.36 -18.39
C ALA A 192 -4.82 6.90 -17.89
N ILE A 193 -5.60 6.57 -16.87
CA ILE A 193 -5.66 5.22 -16.33
C ILE A 193 -6.75 4.43 -17.04
N LYS A 194 -6.40 3.27 -17.58
CA LYS A 194 -7.32 2.37 -18.28
C LYS A 194 -7.89 1.33 -17.34
N GLY A 195 -9.21 1.22 -17.26
CA GLY A 195 -9.89 0.15 -16.51
C GLY A 195 -10.61 -0.80 -17.45
N ASN A 196 -10.16 -2.06 -17.54
CA ASN A 196 -10.80 -3.08 -18.34
C ASN A 196 -11.32 -4.26 -17.51
N ILE A 197 -12.29 -4.97 -18.04
CA ILE A 197 -12.92 -6.12 -17.39
C ILE A 197 -12.41 -7.40 -18.06
N THR A 198 -11.83 -8.28 -17.25
CA THR A 198 -11.29 -9.57 -17.69
C THR A 198 -11.97 -10.72 -16.94
N ALA A 199 -11.60 -11.96 -17.29
CA ALA A 199 -11.99 -13.15 -16.50
C ALA A 199 -11.53 -13.07 -15.04
N HIS A 200 -10.52 -12.24 -14.74
CA HIS A 200 -9.99 -12.02 -13.41
C HIS A 200 -10.63 -10.81 -12.69
N GLY A 201 -11.66 -10.20 -13.27
CA GLY A 201 -12.40 -9.08 -12.69
C GLY A 201 -12.04 -7.71 -13.27
N ARG A 202 -12.34 -6.66 -12.51
CA ARG A 202 -12.09 -5.26 -12.87
C ARG A 202 -10.65 -4.88 -12.56
N ILE A 203 -9.87 -4.60 -13.60
CA ILE A 203 -8.43 -4.32 -13.49
C ILE A 203 -8.13 -2.94 -14.05
N TYR A 204 -7.35 -2.13 -13.34
CA TYR A 204 -6.83 -0.89 -13.90
C TYR A 204 -5.34 -1.00 -14.25
N HIS A 205 -4.96 -0.26 -15.30
CA HIS A 205 -3.61 -0.22 -15.85
C HIS A 205 -3.10 1.22 -15.81
N MET A 206 -1.98 1.39 -15.12
CA MET A 206 -1.23 2.65 -15.10
C MET A 206 -0.50 2.84 -16.44
N PRO A 207 -0.22 4.09 -16.88
CA PRO A 207 0.46 4.35 -18.15
C PRO A 207 1.81 3.67 -18.34
N TRP A 208 2.48 3.30 -17.25
CA TRP A 208 3.77 2.57 -17.26
C TRP A 208 3.63 1.06 -17.13
N SER A 209 2.43 0.55 -16.96
CA SER A 209 2.18 -0.89 -16.93
C SER A 209 2.54 -1.53 -18.27
N ALA A 210 3.08 -2.74 -18.24
CA ALA A 210 3.48 -3.50 -19.43
C ALA A 210 2.32 -3.73 -20.41
N TRP A 211 1.11 -3.84 -19.91
CA TRP A 211 -0.11 -4.13 -20.67
C TRP A 211 -0.84 -2.88 -21.17
N TYR A 212 -0.44 -1.69 -20.73
CA TYR A 212 -1.17 -0.45 -21.02
C TYR A 212 -1.44 -0.21 -22.50
N ALA A 213 -0.45 -0.44 -23.34
CA ALA A 213 -0.58 -0.21 -24.79
C ALA A 213 -1.57 -1.18 -25.46
N SER A 214 -1.66 -2.41 -24.97
CA SER A 214 -2.56 -3.44 -25.54
C SER A 214 -4.01 -3.34 -25.06
N VAL A 215 -4.25 -2.67 -23.91
CA VAL A 215 -5.60 -2.51 -23.39
C VAL A 215 -6.36 -1.47 -24.21
N LYS A 216 -7.51 -1.89 -24.76
CA LYS A 216 -8.51 -1.03 -25.38
C LYS A 216 -9.70 -0.91 -24.43
N ILE A 217 -10.24 0.27 -24.29
CA ILE A 217 -11.41 0.51 -23.44
C ILE A 217 -12.69 0.38 -24.27
N GLU A 218 -13.56 -0.51 -23.85
CA GLU A 218 -14.86 -0.81 -24.45
C GLU A 218 -15.97 -0.38 -23.49
N PRO A 219 -16.49 0.87 -23.61
CA PRO A 219 -17.46 1.41 -22.65
C PRO A 219 -18.75 0.60 -22.55
N GLU A 220 -19.17 -0.05 -23.63
CA GLU A 220 -20.33 -0.92 -23.69
C GLU A 220 -20.20 -2.17 -22.80
N LYS A 221 -18.98 -2.57 -22.46
CA LYS A 221 -18.68 -3.64 -21.49
C LYS A 221 -18.60 -3.13 -20.05
N GLY A 222 -18.78 -1.83 -19.81
CA GLY A 222 -18.62 -1.20 -18.50
C GLY A 222 -17.16 -0.81 -18.19
N GLU A 223 -16.27 -0.89 -19.18
CA GLU A 223 -14.90 -0.45 -19.07
C GLU A 223 -14.78 1.07 -19.16
N ARG A 224 -13.79 1.65 -18.52
CA ARG A 224 -13.67 3.11 -18.49
C ARG A 224 -12.28 3.63 -18.16
N TRP A 225 -12.09 4.90 -18.41
CA TRP A 225 -10.92 5.65 -18.01
C TRP A 225 -11.07 6.23 -16.61
N PHE A 226 -9.95 6.40 -15.90
CA PHE A 226 -9.88 7.05 -14.59
C PHE A 226 -8.79 8.11 -14.60
N CYS A 227 -9.08 9.22 -13.91
CA CYS A 227 -8.15 10.35 -13.82
C CYS A 227 -7.15 10.20 -12.65
N SER A 228 -7.42 9.28 -11.71
CA SER A 228 -6.51 8.97 -10.61
C SER A 228 -6.66 7.51 -10.17
N GLU A 229 -5.61 6.97 -9.59
CA GLU A 229 -5.62 5.61 -9.02
C GLU A 229 -6.62 5.50 -7.86
N ALA A 230 -6.70 6.53 -7.01
CA ALA A 230 -7.70 6.60 -5.95
C ALA A 230 -9.14 6.47 -6.47
N GLN A 231 -9.43 7.10 -7.63
CA GLN A 231 -10.73 6.99 -8.29
C GLN A 231 -11.01 5.57 -8.79
N ALA A 232 -10.01 4.89 -9.32
CA ALA A 232 -10.14 3.50 -9.77
C ALA A 232 -10.42 2.56 -8.58
N ILE A 233 -9.65 2.69 -7.49
CA ILE A 233 -9.80 1.91 -6.26
C ILE A 233 -11.17 2.15 -5.62
N ALA A 234 -11.59 3.40 -5.46
CA ALA A 234 -12.90 3.75 -4.91
C ALA A 234 -14.07 3.19 -5.74
N ALA A 235 -13.87 2.97 -7.03
CA ALA A 235 -14.82 2.34 -7.92
C ALA A 235 -14.78 0.79 -7.92
N GLY A 236 -13.98 0.17 -7.03
CA GLY A 236 -13.85 -1.27 -6.88
C GLY A 236 -12.96 -1.94 -7.94
N TRP A 237 -12.03 -1.18 -8.53
CA TRP A 237 -11.04 -1.70 -9.47
C TRP A 237 -9.73 -1.99 -8.73
N ARG A 238 -9.01 -3.01 -9.15
CA ARG A 238 -7.72 -3.39 -8.57
C ARG A 238 -6.60 -3.22 -9.59
N PRO A 239 -5.35 -3.02 -9.15
CA PRO A 239 -4.22 -2.92 -10.09
C PRO A 239 -3.99 -4.23 -10.81
N VAL A 240 -3.44 -4.13 -12.03
CA VAL A 240 -2.89 -5.30 -12.70
C VAL A 240 -1.75 -5.89 -11.88
N ILE A 241 -1.74 -7.21 -11.76
CA ILE A 241 -0.63 -7.96 -11.15
C ILE A 241 0.16 -8.52 -12.32
N SER A 242 1.44 -8.15 -12.43
CA SER A 242 2.36 -8.80 -13.37
C SER A 242 2.57 -10.24 -12.91
N GLN A 243 2.17 -11.19 -13.73
CA GLN A 243 2.48 -12.61 -13.55
C GLN A 243 3.77 -12.93 -14.28
#